data_58d33270dab92e48b8403af41796d659
#
_entry.id   58d33270dab92e48b8403af41796d659
#
_cell.length_a   1.000
_cell.length_b   1.000
_cell.length_c   1.000
_cell.angle_alpha   90.00
_cell.angle_beta   90.00
_cell.angle_gamma   90.00
#
_symmetry.space_group_name_H-M   'P 1'
#
loop_
_entity.id
_entity.type
_entity.pdbx_description
1 polymer ?
#
loop_
_entity_poly.entity_id
_entity_poly.type
_entity_poly.pdbx_seq_one_letter_code
_entity_poly.pdbx_strand_id
1 'polypeptide(L)'
;MTASTTPEWPAATPLFDLQALVVAVRRRRRLRCSMAVLGLLAGAAMAVLLPPPPTAVTKVLVAHQEDQPNDTGTLIRTDVALLGTTRIAGKALQSLKSPEKPEDFMRDYRGTGLTNNLLQIDVTGDSDAEAVARAKALADAFVADHVRRMREAAKAESKALLDQRDRVRRELAEVNKAIGGRSPGSDPQASAGIESLFARRAELNSRIADFDQRAAEARTGTPRVVAGTQIVDAPRALPHSPLKAAATNAAIGLVLGLVLGLAVAAVGAVVADRPVLRRAIAANLGASVIAELPRRSGRLWRRRRVRAVRTRLTASLARTVRGSAEPVSLLELGCARSTSEIALDLARELAADGPVAIIDGLPGPQLAGRRPKPGDPTVVSGEQAAAVSHQERRVGVGSVAPGTAWTDLQYLGTRTVLVVRAGHGSAAWLHTVARQLADQRIPVIGVVLIDPDPGDRTDGTLWDGLHIALRGHGERPALRQGMGQLRTERPPMWAARVPDSDQEAR
;
A
#
# COMPACT_ATOMS: atom_id res chain seq x y z
N MET A 1 -52.81 -17.28 28.68
CA MET A 1 -51.62 -16.43 28.62
C MET A 1 -50.53 -17.20 27.88
N THR A 2 -50.47 -17.03 26.56
CA THR A 2 -49.52 -17.71 25.67
C THR A 2 -48.26 -16.85 25.56
N ALA A 3 -47.15 -17.37 26.12
CA ALA A 3 -45.83 -16.73 25.99
C ALA A 3 -45.34 -16.92 24.57
N SER A 4 -45.22 -15.80 23.83
CA SER A 4 -44.59 -15.75 22.52
C SER A 4 -43.07 -15.93 22.67
N THR A 5 -42.58 -17.08 22.32
CA THR A 5 -41.15 -17.35 22.17
C THR A 5 -40.69 -16.73 20.85
N THR A 6 -40.05 -15.59 20.93
CA THR A 6 -39.32 -14.96 19.79
C THR A 6 -38.20 -15.91 19.38
N PRO A 7 -38.09 -16.36 18.12
CA PRO A 7 -36.95 -17.15 17.69
C PRO A 7 -35.72 -16.25 17.67
N GLU A 8 -34.75 -16.50 18.56
CA GLU A 8 -33.40 -15.93 18.46
C GLU A 8 -32.76 -16.46 17.19
N TRP A 9 -32.63 -15.57 16.23
CA TRP A 9 -31.85 -15.84 15.02
C TRP A 9 -30.40 -16.11 15.42
N PRO A 10 -29.80 -17.20 14.92
CA PRO A 10 -28.38 -17.43 15.16
C PRO A 10 -27.60 -16.22 14.64
N ALA A 11 -26.75 -15.64 15.49
CA ALA A 11 -25.89 -14.51 15.13
C ALA A 11 -25.16 -14.84 13.84
N ALA A 12 -25.39 -14.03 12.80
CA ALA A 12 -24.78 -14.21 11.48
C ALA A 12 -23.27 -14.36 11.66
N THR A 13 -22.75 -15.55 11.36
CA THR A 13 -21.31 -15.79 11.34
C THR A 13 -20.70 -14.83 10.33
N PRO A 14 -19.72 -14.00 10.71
CA PRO A 14 -19.11 -13.06 9.78
C PRO A 14 -18.55 -13.86 8.60
N LEU A 15 -18.92 -13.46 7.38
CA LEU A 15 -18.55 -14.11 6.11
C LEU A 15 -17.03 -14.25 5.95
N PHE A 16 -16.23 -13.43 6.65
CA PHE A 16 -14.78 -13.49 6.65
C PHE A 16 -14.24 -13.29 8.07
N ASP A 17 -13.53 -14.29 8.58
CA ASP A 17 -12.78 -14.16 9.84
C ASP A 17 -11.42 -13.48 9.54
N LEU A 18 -11.36 -12.15 9.72
CA LEU A 18 -10.14 -11.35 9.51
C LEU A 18 -8.98 -11.86 10.37
N GLN A 19 -9.25 -12.38 11.57
CA GLN A 19 -8.22 -12.92 12.44
C GLN A 19 -7.60 -14.19 11.85
N ALA A 20 -8.43 -15.08 11.31
CA ALA A 20 -7.99 -16.29 10.62
C ALA A 20 -7.12 -15.93 9.40
N LEU A 21 -7.54 -14.93 8.62
CA LEU A 21 -6.79 -14.44 7.46
C LEU A 21 -5.41 -13.90 7.86
N VAL A 22 -5.36 -13.02 8.87
CA VAL A 22 -4.09 -12.43 9.35
C VAL A 22 -3.13 -13.51 9.83
N VAL A 23 -3.62 -14.49 10.62
CA VAL A 23 -2.80 -15.60 11.13
C VAL A 23 -2.29 -16.48 9.97
N ALA A 24 -3.16 -16.82 9.01
CA ALA A 24 -2.79 -17.62 7.85
C ALA A 24 -1.77 -16.94 6.94
N VAL A 25 -1.95 -15.63 6.68
CA VAL A 25 -1.01 -14.80 5.92
C VAL A 25 0.33 -14.68 6.67
N ARG A 26 0.32 -14.54 8.00
CA ARG A 26 1.54 -14.47 8.82
C ARG A 26 2.34 -15.78 8.78
N ARG A 27 1.67 -16.92 8.75
CA ARG A 27 2.33 -18.24 8.59
C ARG A 27 3.06 -18.40 7.27
N ARG A 28 2.59 -17.76 6.20
CA ARG A 28 3.20 -17.79 4.85
C ARG A 28 4.30 -16.73 4.65
N ARG A 29 5.02 -16.34 5.72
CA ARG A 29 6.07 -15.30 5.67
C ARG A 29 7.15 -15.56 4.60
N ARG A 30 7.51 -16.82 4.36
CA ARG A 30 8.51 -17.18 3.33
C ARG A 30 8.06 -16.74 1.94
N LEU A 31 6.80 -16.99 1.59
CA LEU A 31 6.22 -16.61 0.31
C LEU A 31 6.19 -15.08 0.14
N ARG A 32 5.81 -14.33 1.17
CA ARG A 32 5.82 -12.86 1.12
C ARG A 32 7.23 -12.29 0.98
N CYS A 33 8.19 -12.82 1.75
CA CYS A 33 9.58 -12.40 1.66
C CYS A 33 10.19 -12.74 0.29
N SER A 34 9.89 -13.92 -0.28
CA SER A 34 10.39 -14.28 -1.61
C SER A 34 9.81 -13.40 -2.72
N MET A 35 8.50 -13.07 -2.65
CA MET A 35 7.87 -12.14 -3.59
C MET A 35 8.39 -10.72 -3.46
N ALA A 36 8.65 -10.25 -2.22
CA ALA A 36 9.25 -8.94 -1.98
C ALA A 36 10.67 -8.85 -2.56
N VAL A 37 11.50 -9.89 -2.36
CA VAL A 37 12.86 -9.96 -2.92
C VAL A 37 12.80 -10.05 -4.45
N LEU A 38 11.89 -10.83 -5.02
CA LEU A 38 11.71 -10.94 -6.46
C LEU A 38 11.30 -9.57 -7.05
N GLY A 39 10.37 -8.87 -6.41
CA GLY A 39 9.98 -7.52 -6.81
C GLY A 39 11.14 -6.53 -6.74
N LEU A 40 11.94 -6.58 -5.67
CA LEU A 40 13.14 -5.75 -5.54
C LEU A 40 14.14 -5.99 -6.67
N LEU A 41 14.42 -7.26 -6.97
CA LEU A 41 15.34 -7.63 -8.06
C LEU A 41 14.80 -7.22 -9.43
N ALA A 42 13.49 -7.40 -9.67
CA ALA A 42 12.84 -6.97 -10.91
C ALA A 42 12.89 -5.44 -11.07
N GLY A 43 12.62 -4.68 -9.99
CA GLY A 43 12.74 -3.21 -10.00
C GLY A 43 14.17 -2.73 -10.25
N ALA A 44 15.16 -3.37 -9.63
CA ALA A 44 16.56 -3.06 -9.87
C ALA A 44 16.98 -3.40 -11.31
N ALA A 45 16.56 -4.55 -11.83
CA ALA A 45 16.82 -4.94 -13.22
C ALA A 45 16.19 -3.97 -14.22
N MET A 46 14.97 -3.49 -13.95
CA MET A 46 14.28 -2.50 -14.77
C MET A 46 15.07 -1.20 -14.89
N ALA A 47 15.68 -0.74 -13.80
CA ALA A 47 16.50 0.47 -13.80
C ALA A 47 17.78 0.34 -14.64
N VAL A 48 18.32 -0.88 -14.74
CA VAL A 48 19.51 -1.17 -15.56
C VAL A 48 19.14 -1.36 -17.03
N LEU A 49 18.02 -2.00 -17.31
CA LEU A 49 17.57 -2.30 -18.67
C LEU A 49 16.93 -1.10 -19.36
N LEU A 50 16.24 -0.23 -18.59
CA LEU A 50 15.60 0.98 -19.09
C LEU A 50 16.09 2.19 -18.28
N PRO A 51 17.31 2.67 -18.52
CA PRO A 51 17.80 3.88 -17.87
C PRO A 51 16.93 5.08 -18.29
N PRO A 52 16.71 6.07 -17.40
CA PRO A 52 16.01 7.28 -17.78
C PRO A 52 16.79 8.00 -18.88
N PRO A 53 16.09 8.64 -19.85
CA PRO A 53 16.75 9.34 -20.92
C PRO A 53 17.64 10.50 -20.39
N PRO A 54 18.81 10.73 -20.97
CA PRO A 54 19.67 11.84 -20.64
C PRO A 54 18.92 13.17 -20.76
N THR A 55 19.09 14.05 -19.79
CA THR A 55 18.45 15.37 -19.77
C THR A 55 19.47 16.48 -19.64
N ALA A 56 19.24 17.59 -20.35
CA ALA A 56 20.02 18.80 -20.22
C ALA A 56 19.13 19.96 -19.82
N VAL A 57 19.71 20.89 -19.07
CA VAL A 57 19.03 22.10 -18.62
C VAL A 57 19.80 23.33 -19.06
N THR A 58 19.07 24.37 -19.45
CA THR A 58 19.61 25.72 -19.72
C THR A 58 18.65 26.78 -19.18
N LYS A 59 19.17 27.97 -18.87
CA LYS A 59 18.36 29.08 -18.39
C LYS A 59 18.57 30.31 -19.23
N VAL A 60 17.47 30.91 -19.62
CA VAL A 60 17.45 32.13 -20.45
C VAL A 60 16.80 33.23 -19.63
N LEU A 61 17.53 34.35 -19.50
CA LEU A 61 16.97 35.61 -19.02
C LEU A 61 16.23 36.28 -20.17
N VAL A 62 14.98 36.63 -19.96
CA VAL A 62 14.12 37.28 -20.96
C VAL A 62 13.78 38.67 -20.44
N ALA A 63 14.21 39.69 -21.11
CA ALA A 63 13.89 41.09 -20.77
C ALA A 63 12.64 41.52 -21.54
N HIS A 64 11.71 42.19 -20.85
CA HIS A 64 10.49 42.75 -21.41
C HIS A 64 10.48 44.28 -21.27
N GLN A 65 9.84 44.98 -22.20
CA GLN A 65 9.73 46.45 -22.14
C GLN A 65 8.80 46.91 -21.00
N GLU A 66 7.83 46.07 -20.65
CA GLU A 66 6.80 46.36 -19.66
C GLU A 66 7.04 45.62 -18.31
N ASP A 67 8.30 45.35 -17.97
CA ASP A 67 8.69 44.76 -16.70
C ASP A 67 8.25 45.66 -15.53
N GLN A 68 7.08 45.36 -14.95
CA GLN A 68 6.55 46.02 -13.76
C GLN A 68 6.83 45.15 -12.52
N PRO A 69 7.18 45.77 -11.38
CA PRO A 69 7.44 45.02 -10.15
C PRO A 69 6.29 44.14 -9.68
N ASN A 70 5.07 44.42 -10.13
CA ASN A 70 3.84 43.73 -9.76
C ASN A 70 3.31 42.78 -10.85
N ASP A 71 4.09 42.45 -11.86
CA ASP A 71 3.64 41.47 -12.87
C ASP A 71 3.41 40.11 -12.25
N THR A 72 2.22 39.56 -12.51
CA THR A 72 1.78 38.23 -12.00
C THR A 72 2.41 37.07 -12.77
N GLY A 73 3.49 37.29 -13.52
CA GLY A 73 4.17 36.29 -14.33
C GLY A 73 3.45 35.94 -15.63
N THR A 74 2.60 36.83 -16.14
CA THR A 74 1.89 36.64 -17.41
C THR A 74 2.82 36.65 -18.61
N LEU A 75 3.82 37.50 -18.57
CA LEU A 75 4.83 37.63 -19.66
C LEU A 75 5.63 36.35 -19.80
N ILE A 76 6.17 35.82 -18.71
CA ILE A 76 6.95 34.57 -18.75
C ILE A 76 6.11 33.36 -19.17
N ARG A 77 4.81 33.32 -18.82
CA ARG A 77 3.90 32.26 -19.31
C ARG A 77 3.71 32.33 -20.82
N THR A 78 3.64 33.55 -21.37
CA THR A 78 3.58 33.75 -22.81
C THR A 78 4.87 33.27 -23.47
N ASP A 79 6.03 33.53 -22.88
CA ASP A 79 7.31 33.07 -23.40
C ASP A 79 7.43 31.53 -23.36
N VAL A 80 6.95 30.89 -22.27
CA VAL A 80 6.85 29.43 -22.19
C VAL A 80 5.95 28.90 -23.31
N ALA A 81 4.78 29.51 -23.54
CA ALA A 81 3.88 29.11 -24.61
C ALA A 81 4.52 29.29 -26.00
N LEU A 82 5.27 30.38 -26.20
CA LEU A 82 5.99 30.64 -27.45
C LEU A 82 7.12 29.65 -27.70
N LEU A 83 7.88 29.27 -26.65
CA LEU A 83 8.87 28.20 -26.73
C LEU A 83 8.24 26.89 -27.21
N GLY A 84 7.03 26.57 -26.77
CA GLY A 84 6.24 25.41 -27.18
C GLY A 84 5.58 25.55 -28.56
N THR A 85 6.15 26.28 -29.47
CA THR A 85 5.63 26.42 -30.84
C THR A 85 6.46 25.66 -31.86
N THR A 86 5.82 25.11 -32.88
CA THR A 86 6.47 24.40 -33.99
C THR A 86 7.50 25.29 -34.72
N ARG A 87 7.32 26.62 -34.67
CA ARG A 87 8.23 27.58 -35.23
C ARG A 87 9.61 27.58 -34.53
N ILE A 88 9.63 27.59 -33.21
CA ILE A 88 10.87 27.52 -32.43
C ILE A 88 11.49 26.13 -32.55
N ALA A 89 10.69 25.07 -32.37
CA ALA A 89 11.14 23.73 -32.58
C ALA A 89 11.78 23.49 -33.95
N GLY A 90 11.12 23.97 -35.01
CA GLY A 90 11.61 23.83 -36.37
C GLY A 90 12.94 24.59 -36.60
N LYS A 91 13.11 25.79 -36.02
CA LYS A 91 14.40 26.54 -36.12
C LYS A 91 15.52 25.82 -35.35
N ALA A 92 15.22 25.27 -34.18
CA ALA A 92 16.20 24.49 -33.41
C ALA A 92 16.62 23.23 -34.19
N LEU A 93 15.68 22.47 -34.75
CA LEU A 93 15.96 21.29 -35.58
C LEU A 93 16.75 21.64 -36.84
N GLN A 94 16.43 22.77 -37.49
CA GLN A 94 17.18 23.26 -38.64
C GLN A 94 18.63 23.56 -38.29
N SER A 95 18.91 24.17 -37.13
CA SER A 95 20.27 24.41 -36.65
C SER A 95 21.02 23.12 -36.32
N LEU A 96 20.32 22.11 -35.83
CA LEU A 96 20.86 20.78 -35.56
C LEU A 96 21.00 19.91 -36.80
N LYS A 97 20.44 20.34 -37.94
CA LYS A 97 20.32 19.55 -39.17
C LYS A 97 19.63 18.19 -38.93
N SER A 98 18.69 18.15 -37.99
CA SER A 98 17.94 16.96 -37.66
C SER A 98 16.75 16.78 -38.62
N PRO A 99 16.48 15.56 -39.13
CA PRO A 99 15.33 15.25 -39.97
C PRO A 99 14.04 15.07 -39.17
N GLU A 100 14.09 15.20 -37.87
CA GLU A 100 12.97 15.03 -36.95
C GLU A 100 11.86 16.05 -37.20
N LYS A 101 10.59 15.64 -36.96
CA LYS A 101 9.47 16.57 -37.10
C LYS A 101 9.37 17.47 -35.86
N PRO A 102 9.03 18.76 -36.04
CA PRO A 102 8.88 19.68 -34.89
C PRO A 102 7.89 19.19 -33.83
N GLU A 103 6.80 18.54 -34.22
CA GLU A 103 5.77 18.02 -33.31
C GLU A 103 6.28 16.89 -32.41
N ASP A 104 7.18 16.06 -32.91
CA ASP A 104 7.79 14.98 -32.14
C ASP A 104 8.85 15.55 -31.19
N PHE A 105 9.71 16.44 -31.69
CA PHE A 105 10.71 17.13 -30.89
C PHE A 105 10.11 17.93 -29.73
N MET A 106 8.90 18.51 -29.89
CA MET A 106 8.19 19.23 -28.82
C MET A 106 7.82 18.37 -27.62
N ARG A 107 7.84 17.05 -27.73
CA ARG A 107 7.63 16.12 -26.61
C ARG A 107 8.87 15.93 -25.76
N ASP A 108 10.03 16.21 -26.35
CA ASP A 108 11.33 15.97 -25.74
C ASP A 108 11.84 17.17 -24.95
N TYR A 109 11.11 18.28 -24.92
CA TYR A 109 11.50 19.43 -24.12
C TYR A 109 10.33 20.07 -23.39
N ARG A 110 10.66 20.79 -22.32
CA ARG A 110 9.73 21.56 -21.52
C ARG A 110 10.34 22.89 -21.11
N GLY A 111 9.58 23.97 -21.28
CA GLY A 111 9.88 25.28 -20.70
C GLY A 111 9.18 25.47 -19.36
N THR A 112 9.87 26.06 -18.40
CA THR A 112 9.31 26.41 -17.08
C THR A 112 9.77 27.80 -16.70
N GLY A 113 8.85 28.72 -16.41
CA GLY A 113 9.19 30.05 -15.86
C GLY A 113 9.57 29.90 -14.38
N LEU A 114 10.81 30.20 -14.03
CA LEU A 114 11.28 30.17 -12.64
C LEU A 114 10.95 31.47 -11.90
N THR A 115 11.10 32.59 -12.60
CA THR A 115 10.72 33.94 -12.16
C THR A 115 10.02 34.63 -13.30
N ASN A 116 9.63 35.90 -13.13
CA ASN A 116 8.99 36.70 -14.18
C ASN A 116 9.85 36.85 -15.43
N ASN A 117 11.17 36.73 -15.29
CA ASN A 117 12.14 37.00 -16.36
C ASN A 117 13.09 35.83 -16.62
N LEU A 118 12.98 34.71 -15.88
CA LEU A 118 13.89 33.58 -16.02
C LEU A 118 13.15 32.35 -16.52
N LEU A 119 13.48 31.95 -17.74
CA LEU A 119 12.95 30.75 -18.40
C LEU A 119 13.98 29.63 -18.30
N GLN A 120 13.56 28.49 -17.70
CA GLN A 120 14.30 27.24 -17.73
C GLN A 120 13.79 26.38 -18.88
N ILE A 121 14.71 25.77 -19.61
CA ILE A 121 14.44 24.83 -20.70
C ILE A 121 15.08 23.49 -20.32
N ASP A 122 14.26 22.46 -20.12
CA ASP A 122 14.68 21.09 -19.88
C ASP A 122 14.48 20.30 -21.16
N VAL A 123 15.52 19.57 -21.61
CA VAL A 123 15.51 18.85 -22.89
C VAL A 123 16.02 17.43 -22.67
N THR A 124 15.36 16.45 -23.27
CA THR A 124 15.81 15.05 -23.31
C THR A 124 16.49 14.74 -24.65
N GLY A 125 17.40 13.80 -24.62
CA GLY A 125 18.10 13.31 -25.83
C GLY A 125 18.56 11.87 -25.63
N ASP A 126 19.09 11.25 -26.68
CA ASP A 126 19.59 9.87 -26.63
C ASP A 126 20.97 9.79 -25.94
N SER A 127 21.68 10.92 -25.83
CA SER A 127 22.94 11.05 -25.10
C SER A 127 23.04 12.40 -24.40
N ASP A 128 23.92 12.49 -23.40
CA ASP A 128 24.21 13.77 -22.72
C ASP A 128 24.66 14.86 -23.70
N ALA A 129 25.51 14.53 -24.68
CA ALA A 129 25.98 15.43 -25.68
C ALA A 129 24.84 15.92 -26.59
N GLU A 130 23.95 15.05 -26.97
CA GLU A 130 22.78 15.40 -27.79
C GLU A 130 21.77 16.24 -26.99
N ALA A 131 21.46 15.88 -25.76
CA ALA A 131 20.58 16.67 -24.90
C ALA A 131 21.10 18.09 -24.72
N VAL A 132 22.41 18.27 -24.52
CA VAL A 132 23.07 19.59 -24.44
C VAL A 132 23.01 20.35 -25.78
N ALA A 133 23.25 19.68 -26.91
CA ALA A 133 23.16 20.29 -28.22
C ALA A 133 21.73 20.74 -28.55
N ARG A 134 20.72 19.91 -28.24
CA ARG A 134 19.29 20.21 -28.39
C ARG A 134 18.88 21.40 -27.50
N ALA A 135 19.32 21.42 -26.23
CA ALA A 135 19.05 22.51 -25.29
C ALA A 135 19.65 23.82 -25.77
N LYS A 136 20.89 23.77 -26.30
CA LYS A 136 21.55 24.93 -26.89
C LYS A 136 20.78 25.45 -28.09
N ALA A 137 20.45 24.60 -29.03
CA ALA A 137 19.73 24.97 -30.25
C ALA A 137 18.35 25.59 -29.94
N LEU A 138 17.62 25.07 -28.95
CA LEU A 138 16.36 25.63 -28.50
C LEU A 138 16.53 27.00 -27.85
N ALA A 139 17.50 27.17 -26.96
CA ALA A 139 17.78 28.44 -26.31
C ALA A 139 18.19 29.52 -27.34
N ASP A 140 19.10 29.17 -28.26
CA ASP A 140 19.54 30.06 -29.33
C ASP A 140 18.38 30.45 -30.27
N ALA A 141 17.55 29.46 -30.66
CA ALA A 141 16.39 29.72 -31.53
C ALA A 141 15.33 30.58 -30.83
N PHE A 142 15.09 30.37 -29.53
CA PHE A 142 14.16 31.18 -28.75
C PHE A 142 14.69 32.63 -28.60
N VAL A 143 15.94 32.83 -28.19
CA VAL A 143 16.54 34.15 -28.03
C VAL A 143 16.53 34.91 -29.37
N ALA A 144 16.91 34.26 -30.44
CA ALA A 144 16.91 34.87 -31.77
C ALA A 144 15.49 35.27 -32.21
N ASP A 145 14.48 34.43 -31.92
CA ASP A 145 13.09 34.75 -32.26
C ASP A 145 12.52 35.88 -31.40
N HIS A 146 12.81 35.86 -30.08
CA HIS A 146 12.41 36.92 -29.17
C HIS A 146 12.99 38.27 -29.60
N VAL A 147 14.30 38.32 -29.84
CA VAL A 147 15.00 39.52 -30.33
C VAL A 147 14.43 40.02 -31.65
N ARG A 148 14.15 39.12 -32.60
CA ARG A 148 13.56 39.47 -33.88
C ARG A 148 12.16 40.12 -33.69
N ARG A 149 11.29 39.48 -32.87
CA ARG A 149 9.97 40.04 -32.59
C ARG A 149 10.02 41.42 -31.94
N MET A 150 10.93 41.60 -30.97
CA MET A 150 11.12 42.90 -30.32
C MET A 150 11.57 43.99 -31.34
N ARG A 151 12.51 43.66 -32.23
CA ARG A 151 12.97 44.58 -33.27
C ARG A 151 11.84 44.90 -34.28
N GLU A 152 11.05 43.92 -34.69
CA GLU A 152 9.93 44.11 -35.60
C GLU A 152 8.83 44.98 -34.94
N ALA A 153 8.50 44.76 -33.68
CA ALA A 153 7.55 45.58 -32.93
C ALA A 153 7.99 47.02 -32.80
N ALA A 154 9.26 47.26 -32.38
CA ALA A 154 9.83 48.61 -32.26
C ALA A 154 9.90 49.36 -33.62
N LYS A 155 10.21 48.64 -34.69
CA LYS A 155 10.19 49.20 -36.04
C LYS A 155 8.78 49.60 -36.48
N ALA A 156 7.79 48.74 -36.18
CA ALA A 156 6.39 49.02 -36.50
C ALA A 156 5.86 50.22 -35.71
N GLU A 157 6.15 50.29 -34.40
CA GLU A 157 5.78 51.39 -33.52
C GLU A 157 6.42 52.72 -33.97
N SER A 158 7.76 52.73 -34.18
CA SER A 158 8.44 53.88 -34.68
C SER A 158 7.90 54.39 -36.03
N LYS A 159 7.56 53.45 -36.94
CA LYS A 159 6.94 53.80 -38.21
C LYS A 159 5.56 54.44 -38.01
N ALA A 160 4.73 53.86 -37.15
CA ALA A 160 3.37 54.39 -36.88
C ALA A 160 3.46 55.82 -36.31
N LEU A 161 4.40 56.11 -35.42
CA LEU A 161 4.65 57.44 -34.85
C LEU A 161 5.12 58.43 -35.92
N LEU A 162 6.02 58.04 -36.81
CA LEU A 162 6.46 58.87 -37.93
C LEU A 162 5.33 59.14 -38.93
N ASP A 163 4.49 58.16 -39.21
CA ASP A 163 3.29 58.35 -40.08
C ASP A 163 2.29 59.35 -39.45
N GLN A 164 2.17 59.34 -38.12
CA GLN A 164 1.34 60.34 -37.41
C GLN A 164 1.98 61.72 -37.47
N ARG A 165 3.29 61.84 -37.22
CA ARG A 165 4.03 63.08 -37.36
C ARG A 165 3.86 63.69 -38.76
N ASP A 166 3.96 62.86 -39.78
CA ASP A 166 3.85 63.36 -41.18
C ASP A 166 2.43 63.84 -41.53
N ARG A 167 1.41 63.29 -40.86
CA ARG A 167 0.04 63.85 -40.95
C ARG A 167 -0.04 65.24 -40.30
N VAL A 168 0.54 65.38 -39.09
CA VAL A 168 0.53 66.66 -38.38
C VAL A 168 1.37 67.69 -39.14
N ARG A 169 2.44 67.30 -39.79
CA ARG A 169 3.23 68.16 -40.66
C ARG A 169 2.45 68.73 -41.87
N ARG A 170 1.61 67.91 -42.47
CA ARG A 170 0.69 68.33 -43.52
C ARG A 170 -0.29 69.38 -43.00
N GLU A 171 -0.88 69.15 -41.83
CA GLU A 171 -1.82 70.05 -41.17
C GLU A 171 -1.09 71.37 -40.83
N LEU A 172 0.15 71.31 -40.34
CA LEU A 172 0.97 72.45 -40.11
C LEU A 172 1.24 73.26 -41.40
N ALA A 173 1.49 72.60 -42.55
CA ALA A 173 1.70 73.28 -43.83
C ALA A 173 0.45 74.06 -44.27
N GLU A 174 -0.79 73.45 -44.01
CA GLU A 174 -2.03 74.15 -44.29
C GLU A 174 -2.21 75.41 -43.42
N VAL A 175 -1.89 75.31 -42.11
CA VAL A 175 -2.00 76.39 -41.16
C VAL A 175 -1.01 77.48 -41.59
N ASN A 176 0.26 77.13 -41.98
CA ASN A 176 1.26 78.07 -42.45
C ASN A 176 0.81 78.78 -43.72
N LYS A 177 0.17 78.09 -44.68
CA LYS A 177 -0.46 78.64 -45.86
C LYS A 177 -1.56 79.66 -45.53
N ALA A 178 -2.40 79.32 -44.52
CA ALA A 178 -3.43 80.20 -44.04
C ALA A 178 -2.89 81.51 -43.40
N ILE A 179 -1.78 81.36 -42.64
CA ILE A 179 -1.11 82.52 -42.08
C ILE A 179 -0.51 83.38 -43.16
N GLY A 180 0.22 82.78 -44.16
CA GLY A 180 0.92 83.55 -45.24
C GLY A 180 -0.01 84.26 -46.20
N GLY A 181 -1.29 83.90 -46.28
CA GLY A 181 -2.33 84.52 -47.08
C GLY A 181 -3.04 85.72 -46.41
N ARG A 182 -2.74 85.99 -45.14
CA ARG A 182 -3.39 87.05 -44.34
C ARG A 182 -2.40 88.16 -43.97
N SER A 183 -2.71 89.38 -44.36
CA SER A 183 -1.95 90.58 -43.88
C SER A 183 -2.59 91.05 -42.56
N PRO A 184 -1.79 91.53 -41.57
CA PRO A 184 -2.37 92.08 -40.35
C PRO A 184 -3.16 93.35 -40.72
N GLY A 185 -4.45 93.26 -40.73
CA GLY A 185 -5.35 94.39 -40.90
C GLY A 185 -5.67 95.06 -39.57
N SER A 186 -6.12 96.35 -39.65
CA SER A 186 -6.53 97.11 -38.46
C SER A 186 -7.88 96.67 -37.81
N ASP A 187 -8.41 95.50 -38.25
CA ASP A 187 -9.60 94.92 -37.76
C ASP A 187 -9.31 94.02 -36.55
N PRO A 188 -9.88 94.23 -35.36
CA PRO A 188 -9.66 93.38 -34.18
C PRO A 188 -10.06 91.90 -34.36
N GLN A 189 -11.09 91.62 -35.20
CA GLN A 189 -11.52 90.20 -35.47
C GLN A 189 -10.50 89.50 -36.36
N ALA A 190 -9.90 90.20 -37.32
CA ALA A 190 -8.84 89.66 -38.19
C ALA A 190 -7.56 89.40 -37.41
N SER A 191 -7.23 90.22 -36.39
CA SER A 191 -6.08 90.03 -35.50
C SER A 191 -6.28 88.81 -34.56
N ALA A 192 -7.44 88.63 -33.99
CA ALA A 192 -7.79 87.45 -33.17
C ALA A 192 -7.73 86.15 -33.98
N GLY A 193 -8.12 86.22 -35.26
CA GLY A 193 -8.06 85.05 -36.15
C GLY A 193 -6.60 84.67 -36.48
N ILE A 194 -5.70 85.63 -36.68
CA ILE A 194 -4.28 85.37 -36.89
C ILE A 194 -3.61 84.82 -35.65
N GLU A 195 -3.96 85.34 -34.44
CA GLU A 195 -3.43 84.85 -33.15
C GLU A 195 -3.80 83.40 -32.88
N SER A 196 -5.04 83.02 -33.20
CA SER A 196 -5.50 81.62 -33.08
C SER A 196 -4.71 80.69 -34.05
N LEU A 197 -4.35 81.12 -35.24
CA LEU A 197 -3.52 80.38 -36.17
C LEU A 197 -2.09 80.25 -35.67
N PHE A 198 -1.48 81.28 -35.07
CA PHE A 198 -0.17 81.17 -34.43
C PHE A 198 -0.21 80.19 -33.21
N ALA A 199 -1.22 80.25 -32.38
CA ALA A 199 -1.40 79.31 -31.29
C ALA A 199 -1.51 77.86 -31.85
N ARG A 200 -2.30 77.63 -32.88
CA ARG A 200 -2.43 76.32 -33.53
C ARG A 200 -1.09 75.83 -34.14
N ARG A 201 -0.34 76.72 -34.75
CA ARG A 201 1.03 76.45 -35.30
C ARG A 201 1.96 75.97 -34.18
N ALA A 202 1.93 76.65 -33.01
CA ALA A 202 2.80 76.31 -31.89
C ALA A 202 2.44 74.94 -31.34
N GLU A 203 1.10 74.63 -31.18
CA GLU A 203 0.59 73.34 -30.77
C GLU A 203 1.01 72.22 -31.74
N LEU A 204 0.89 72.42 -33.06
CA LEU A 204 1.28 71.44 -34.06
C LEU A 204 2.78 71.16 -34.05
N ASN A 205 3.59 72.21 -33.87
CA ASN A 205 5.07 72.05 -33.74
C ASN A 205 5.42 71.23 -32.46
N SER A 206 4.75 71.50 -31.34
CA SER A 206 4.93 70.72 -30.10
C SER A 206 4.60 69.25 -30.30
N ARG A 207 3.46 68.95 -30.99
CA ARG A 207 3.08 67.57 -31.31
C ARG A 207 4.08 66.89 -32.23
N ILE A 208 4.63 67.59 -33.23
CA ILE A 208 5.67 67.05 -34.13
C ILE A 208 6.91 66.66 -33.31
N ALA A 209 7.39 67.54 -32.41
CA ALA A 209 8.52 67.26 -31.57
C ALA A 209 8.28 66.06 -30.63
N ASP A 210 7.05 65.96 -30.05
CA ASP A 210 6.66 64.82 -29.22
C ASP A 210 6.67 63.50 -29.99
N PHE A 211 6.12 63.45 -31.22
CA PHE A 211 6.18 62.27 -32.07
C PHE A 211 7.59 61.88 -32.47
N ASP A 212 8.45 62.86 -32.81
CA ASP A 212 9.87 62.62 -33.14
C ASP A 212 10.63 62.06 -31.93
N GLN A 213 10.38 62.58 -30.73
CA GLN A 213 10.98 62.10 -29.50
C GLN A 213 10.50 60.64 -29.19
N ARG A 214 9.23 60.38 -29.22
CA ARG A 214 8.68 59.00 -28.96
C ARG A 214 9.19 58.03 -30.02
N ALA A 215 9.27 58.41 -31.30
CA ALA A 215 9.83 57.56 -32.33
C ALA A 215 11.32 57.25 -32.11
N ALA A 216 12.08 58.20 -31.58
CA ALA A 216 13.47 57.98 -31.17
C ALA A 216 13.55 57.06 -29.92
N GLU A 217 12.71 57.28 -28.94
CA GLU A 217 12.60 56.41 -27.72
C GLU A 217 12.28 54.97 -28.07
N ALA A 218 11.30 54.72 -28.96
CA ALA A 218 10.97 53.38 -29.44
C ALA A 218 12.15 52.67 -30.10
N ARG A 219 13.04 53.43 -30.78
CA ARG A 219 14.28 52.87 -31.37
C ARG A 219 15.38 52.63 -30.35
N THR A 220 15.53 53.47 -29.33
CA THR A 220 16.63 53.37 -28.34
C THR A 220 16.28 52.37 -27.20
N GLY A 221 15.00 52.10 -26.90
CA GLY A 221 14.57 51.10 -25.92
C GLY A 221 14.90 49.66 -26.34
N THR A 222 14.83 49.38 -27.66
CA THR A 222 15.06 48.02 -28.21
C THR A 222 16.46 47.45 -27.90
N PRO A 223 17.58 48.17 -28.02
CA PRO A 223 18.92 47.66 -27.69
C PRO A 223 19.03 47.18 -26.24
N ARG A 224 18.35 47.82 -25.27
CA ARG A 224 18.37 47.41 -23.85
C ARG A 224 17.69 46.06 -23.66
N VAL A 225 16.51 45.87 -24.25
CA VAL A 225 15.77 44.61 -24.16
C VAL A 225 16.53 43.48 -24.84
N VAL A 226 17.13 43.77 -26.01
CA VAL A 226 17.98 42.83 -26.73
C VAL A 226 19.20 42.44 -25.91
N ALA A 227 19.90 43.38 -25.28
CA ALA A 227 21.06 43.11 -24.42
C ALA A 227 20.69 42.39 -23.12
N GLY A 228 19.48 42.64 -22.61
CA GLY A 228 18.93 41.96 -21.41
C GLY A 228 18.45 40.53 -21.67
N THR A 229 18.22 40.15 -22.94
CA THR A 229 17.79 38.78 -23.27
C THR A 229 18.98 37.92 -23.65
N GLN A 230 19.39 37.03 -22.75
CA GLN A 230 20.60 36.22 -22.92
C GLN A 230 20.49 34.86 -22.19
N ILE A 231 21.32 33.91 -22.62
CA ILE A 231 21.51 32.64 -21.93
C ILE A 231 22.37 32.92 -20.70
N VAL A 232 21.78 32.73 -19.50
CA VAL A 232 22.46 32.98 -18.21
C VAL A 232 23.16 31.73 -17.69
N ASP A 233 22.54 30.58 -17.89
CA ASP A 233 23.11 29.28 -17.51
C ASP A 233 23.31 28.48 -18.81
N ALA A 234 24.57 28.22 -19.14
CA ALA A 234 24.91 27.47 -20.35
C ALA A 234 24.26 26.06 -20.29
N PRO A 235 23.85 25.53 -21.45
CA PRO A 235 23.30 24.20 -21.53
C PRO A 235 24.26 23.18 -20.94
N ARG A 236 23.77 22.42 -19.96
CA ARG A 236 24.54 21.38 -19.27
C ARG A 236 23.69 20.13 -19.04
N ALA A 237 24.31 18.96 -19.17
CA ALA A 237 23.69 17.72 -18.82
C ALA A 237 23.45 17.64 -17.32
N LEU A 238 22.29 17.16 -16.91
CA LEU A 238 22.00 16.86 -15.51
C LEU A 238 22.65 15.51 -15.16
N PRO A 239 23.46 15.46 -14.08
CA PRO A 239 24.10 14.21 -13.69
C PRO A 239 23.03 13.21 -13.24
N HIS A 240 22.86 12.14 -14.00
CA HIS A 240 22.01 11.03 -13.64
C HIS A 240 22.79 10.11 -12.70
N SER A 241 22.26 9.88 -11.50
CA SER A 241 22.82 8.88 -10.60
C SER A 241 22.12 7.53 -10.86
N PRO A 242 22.75 6.60 -11.58
CA PRO A 242 22.13 5.28 -11.85
C PRO A 242 21.81 4.54 -10.55
N LEU A 243 22.61 4.78 -9.51
CA LEU A 243 22.38 4.18 -8.20
C LEU A 243 21.07 4.69 -7.55
N LYS A 244 20.78 6.00 -7.67
CA LYS A 244 19.51 6.55 -7.13
C LYS A 244 18.32 6.02 -7.91
N ALA A 245 18.39 5.97 -9.23
CA ALA A 245 17.33 5.41 -10.06
C ALA A 245 17.10 3.93 -9.76
N ALA A 246 18.18 3.14 -9.65
CA ALA A 246 18.11 1.75 -9.27
C ALA A 246 17.50 1.55 -7.87
N ALA A 247 17.90 2.36 -6.87
CA ALA A 247 17.37 2.29 -5.53
C ALA A 247 15.86 2.64 -5.48
N THR A 248 15.44 3.65 -6.21
CA THR A 248 14.02 4.06 -6.29
C THR A 248 13.18 2.96 -6.94
N ASN A 249 13.60 2.45 -8.10
CA ASN A 249 12.89 1.38 -8.81
C ASN A 249 12.89 0.08 -8.02
N ALA A 250 13.98 -0.26 -7.33
CA ALA A 250 14.05 -1.41 -6.43
C ALA A 250 13.09 -1.26 -5.24
N ALA A 251 12.97 -0.05 -4.65
CA ALA A 251 12.02 0.22 -3.57
C ALA A 251 10.57 0.08 -4.04
N ILE A 252 10.23 0.62 -5.20
CA ILE A 252 8.90 0.45 -5.83
C ILE A 252 8.62 -1.02 -6.09
N GLY A 253 9.57 -1.73 -6.70
CA GLY A 253 9.47 -3.16 -6.97
C GLY A 253 9.27 -3.99 -5.70
N LEU A 254 9.99 -3.68 -4.61
CA LEU A 254 9.83 -4.33 -3.31
C LEU A 254 8.42 -4.15 -2.74
N VAL A 255 7.86 -2.94 -2.79
CA VAL A 255 6.50 -2.65 -2.31
C VAL A 255 5.47 -3.42 -3.14
N LEU A 256 5.57 -3.37 -4.47
CA LEU A 256 4.68 -4.09 -5.37
C LEU A 256 4.77 -5.61 -5.15
N GLY A 257 5.98 -6.14 -5.04
CA GLY A 257 6.22 -7.56 -4.74
C GLY A 257 5.64 -7.98 -3.39
N LEU A 258 5.76 -7.12 -2.36
CA LEU A 258 5.16 -7.37 -1.05
C LEU A 258 3.64 -7.39 -1.11
N VAL A 259 3.01 -6.42 -1.79
CA VAL A 259 1.55 -6.35 -1.97
C VAL A 259 1.05 -7.58 -2.72
N LEU A 260 1.71 -7.94 -3.83
CA LEU A 260 1.37 -9.15 -4.58
C LEU A 260 1.54 -10.41 -3.73
N GLY A 261 2.63 -10.51 -2.98
CA GLY A 261 2.88 -11.62 -2.07
C GLY A 261 1.83 -11.73 -0.95
N LEU A 262 1.32 -10.60 -0.44
CA LEU A 262 0.21 -10.56 0.50
C LEU A 262 -1.09 -11.03 -0.14
N ALA A 263 -1.40 -10.56 -1.35
CA ALA A 263 -2.60 -10.96 -2.09
C ALA A 263 -2.60 -12.47 -2.38
N VAL A 264 -1.51 -13.02 -2.91
CA VAL A 264 -1.36 -14.46 -3.17
C VAL A 264 -1.43 -15.28 -1.88
N ALA A 265 -0.84 -14.78 -0.78
CA ALA A 265 -0.93 -15.44 0.52
C ALA A 265 -2.37 -15.45 1.06
N ALA A 266 -3.11 -14.36 0.89
CA ALA A 266 -4.50 -14.24 1.31
C ALA A 266 -5.42 -15.15 0.50
N VAL A 267 -5.36 -15.10 -0.83
CA VAL A 267 -6.12 -15.99 -1.71
C VAL A 267 -5.82 -17.46 -1.40
N GLY A 268 -4.54 -17.81 -1.32
CA GLY A 268 -4.14 -19.17 -0.97
C GLY A 268 -4.52 -19.59 0.46
N ALA A 269 -4.78 -18.66 1.38
CA ALA A 269 -5.30 -18.98 2.70
C ALA A 269 -6.79 -19.32 2.65
N VAL A 270 -7.56 -18.56 1.87
CA VAL A 270 -9.00 -18.78 1.68
C VAL A 270 -9.26 -20.09 0.93
N VAL A 271 -8.55 -20.31 -0.18
CA VAL A 271 -8.71 -21.52 -1.03
C VAL A 271 -8.31 -22.80 -0.28
N ALA A 272 -7.28 -22.72 0.56
CA ALA A 272 -6.81 -23.91 1.30
C ALA A 272 -7.78 -24.36 2.41
N ASP A 273 -8.69 -23.51 2.86
CA ASP A 273 -9.69 -23.77 3.91
C ASP A 273 -9.14 -24.60 5.10
N ARG A 274 -7.95 -24.20 5.59
CA ARG A 274 -7.26 -24.90 6.67
C ARG A 274 -7.44 -24.15 7.99
N PRO A 275 -8.22 -24.67 8.94
CA PRO A 275 -8.41 -24.00 10.21
C PRO A 275 -7.10 -23.94 11.01
N VAL A 276 -6.75 -22.74 11.44
CA VAL A 276 -5.52 -22.43 12.19
C VAL A 276 -5.86 -22.00 13.61
N LEU A 277 -7.05 -21.39 13.80
CA LEU A 277 -7.51 -20.87 15.08
C LEU A 277 -8.09 -21.98 15.95
N ARG A 278 -7.87 -21.88 17.25
CA ARG A 278 -8.44 -22.82 18.27
C ARG A 278 -9.94 -23.00 18.12
N ARG A 279 -10.67 -21.87 18.03
CA ARG A 279 -12.12 -21.87 17.87
C ARG A 279 -12.57 -22.65 16.62
N ALA A 280 -11.89 -22.42 15.50
CA ALA A 280 -12.22 -23.08 14.25
C ALA A 280 -11.93 -24.60 14.33
N ILE A 281 -10.82 -25.01 14.94
CA ILE A 281 -10.46 -26.42 15.11
C ILE A 281 -11.46 -27.11 16.05
N ALA A 282 -11.80 -26.50 17.21
CA ALA A 282 -12.76 -27.01 18.14
C ALA A 282 -14.14 -27.17 17.49
N ALA A 283 -14.61 -26.15 16.75
CA ALA A 283 -15.90 -26.19 16.07
C ALA A 283 -15.97 -27.27 14.99
N ASN A 284 -14.90 -27.46 14.20
CA ASN A 284 -14.88 -28.48 13.14
C ASN A 284 -14.74 -29.92 13.67
N LEU A 285 -14.13 -30.09 14.83
CA LEU A 285 -13.98 -31.43 15.46
C LEU A 285 -15.07 -31.78 16.46
N GLY A 286 -15.93 -30.84 16.85
CA GLY A 286 -16.93 -31.06 17.88
C GLY A 286 -16.35 -31.36 19.27
N ALA A 287 -15.11 -30.93 19.56
CA ALA A 287 -14.42 -31.19 20.81
C ALA A 287 -13.55 -30.02 21.27
N SER A 288 -13.55 -29.70 22.56
CA SER A 288 -12.79 -28.58 23.13
C SER A 288 -11.28 -28.81 23.08
N VAL A 289 -10.50 -27.73 22.83
CA VAL A 289 -9.07 -27.77 22.95
C VAL A 289 -8.67 -27.76 24.43
N ILE A 290 -8.15 -28.88 24.90
CA ILE A 290 -7.78 -29.07 26.32
C ILE A 290 -6.33 -28.66 26.61
N ALA A 291 -5.46 -28.65 25.60
CA ALA A 291 -4.06 -28.27 25.78
C ALA A 291 -3.39 -27.87 24.47
N GLU A 292 -2.27 -27.17 24.61
CA GLU A 292 -1.48 -26.65 23.51
C GLU A 292 -0.01 -26.96 23.67
N LEU A 293 0.60 -27.41 22.59
CA LEU A 293 2.04 -27.65 22.52
C LEU A 293 2.67 -26.76 21.44
N PRO A 294 3.48 -25.77 21.83
CA PRO A 294 4.15 -24.92 20.86
C PRO A 294 5.18 -25.70 20.04
N ARG A 295 5.43 -25.23 18.82
CA ARG A 295 6.41 -25.82 17.91
C ARG A 295 7.78 -25.97 18.56
N ARG A 296 8.41 -27.11 18.34
CA ARG A 296 9.85 -27.29 18.69
C ARG A 296 10.69 -26.27 17.94
N SER A 297 11.30 -25.34 18.64
CA SER A 297 12.29 -24.44 18.07
C SER A 297 13.68 -24.92 18.44
N GLY A 298 14.66 -24.69 17.57
CA GLY A 298 16.05 -25.11 17.80
C GLY A 298 16.74 -24.47 19.01
N ARG A 299 16.17 -23.43 19.62
CA ARG A 299 16.72 -22.74 20.79
C ARG A 299 16.51 -23.54 22.08
N LEU A 300 17.56 -23.78 22.84
CA LEU A 300 17.57 -24.60 24.06
C LEU A 300 16.51 -24.15 25.10
N TRP A 301 16.31 -22.87 25.30
CA TRP A 301 15.33 -22.31 26.24
C TRP A 301 13.89 -22.69 25.86
N ARG A 302 13.56 -22.69 24.58
CA ARG A 302 12.24 -23.13 24.13
C ARG A 302 12.01 -24.63 24.28
N ARG A 303 13.08 -25.43 24.19
CA ARG A 303 12.99 -26.89 24.44
C ARG A 303 12.58 -27.19 25.87
N ARG A 304 13.15 -26.48 26.87
CA ARG A 304 12.75 -26.62 28.29
C ARG A 304 11.29 -26.25 28.51
N ARG A 305 10.82 -25.15 27.93
CA ARG A 305 9.43 -24.73 28.03
C ARG A 305 8.45 -25.72 27.40
N VAL A 306 8.77 -26.24 26.21
CA VAL A 306 7.94 -27.28 25.55
C VAL A 306 7.88 -28.55 26.40
N ARG A 307 8.99 -28.97 27.00
CA ARG A 307 9.01 -30.12 27.89
C ARG A 307 8.14 -29.89 29.13
N ALA A 308 8.22 -28.75 29.80
CA ALA A 308 7.41 -28.42 30.97
C ALA A 308 5.89 -28.40 30.64
N VAL A 309 5.51 -27.83 29.48
CA VAL A 309 4.11 -27.82 29.01
C VAL A 309 3.65 -29.25 28.73
N ARG A 310 4.48 -30.07 28.09
CA ARG A 310 4.17 -31.47 27.81
C ARG A 310 4.00 -32.30 29.09
N THR A 311 4.87 -32.11 30.10
CA THR A 311 4.73 -32.78 31.41
C THR A 311 3.40 -32.40 32.09
N ARG A 312 2.99 -31.13 32.04
CA ARG A 312 1.71 -30.70 32.59
C ARG A 312 0.52 -31.33 31.84
N LEU A 313 0.61 -31.38 30.49
CA LEU A 313 -0.39 -32.06 29.67
C LEU A 313 -0.51 -33.54 30.03
N THR A 314 0.60 -34.28 30.08
CA THR A 314 0.59 -35.71 30.38
C THR A 314 0.05 -35.98 31.78
N ALA A 315 0.40 -35.18 32.79
CA ALA A 315 -0.17 -35.28 34.13
C ALA A 315 -1.71 -34.98 34.16
N SER A 316 -2.17 -34.02 33.35
CA SER A 316 -3.62 -33.75 33.22
C SER A 316 -4.35 -34.88 32.53
N LEU A 317 -3.82 -35.40 31.42
CA LEU A 317 -4.37 -36.56 30.72
C LEU A 317 -4.39 -37.80 31.59
N ALA A 318 -3.30 -38.07 32.35
CA ALA A 318 -3.22 -39.19 33.25
C ALA A 318 -4.32 -39.15 34.34
N ARG A 319 -4.61 -37.96 34.89
CA ARG A 319 -5.72 -37.81 35.85
C ARG A 319 -7.08 -38.13 35.21
N THR A 320 -7.31 -37.68 33.97
CA THR A 320 -8.55 -37.97 33.23
C THR A 320 -8.69 -39.46 32.91
N VAL A 321 -7.57 -40.12 32.57
CA VAL A 321 -7.52 -41.54 32.25
C VAL A 321 -7.64 -42.41 33.51
N ARG A 322 -7.06 -41.99 34.65
CA ARG A 322 -7.19 -42.70 35.95
C ARG A 322 -8.65 -42.82 36.44
N GLY A 323 -9.46 -41.83 36.09
CA GLY A 323 -10.89 -41.84 36.43
C GLY A 323 -11.74 -42.81 35.63
N SER A 324 -11.19 -43.57 34.67
CA SER A 324 -11.89 -44.55 33.85
C SER A 324 -11.04 -45.81 33.66
N ALA A 325 -11.65 -46.96 33.73
CA ALA A 325 -11.04 -48.26 33.41
C ALA A 325 -10.94 -48.50 31.89
N GLU A 326 -11.58 -47.64 31.07
CA GLU A 326 -11.63 -47.78 29.61
C GLU A 326 -10.29 -47.45 28.95
N PRO A 327 -9.91 -48.21 27.91
CA PRO A 327 -8.71 -47.93 27.13
C PRO A 327 -8.85 -46.61 26.39
N VAL A 328 -7.77 -45.79 26.39
CA VAL A 328 -7.75 -44.47 25.76
C VAL A 328 -6.83 -44.49 24.56
N SER A 329 -7.27 -43.91 23.44
CA SER A 329 -6.48 -43.73 22.25
C SER A 329 -6.04 -42.25 22.06
N LEU A 330 -4.86 -42.07 21.46
CA LEU A 330 -4.33 -40.80 20.98
C LEU A 330 -4.31 -40.87 19.47
N LEU A 331 -5.20 -40.15 18.80
CA LEU A 331 -5.30 -40.15 17.36
C LEU A 331 -4.66 -38.89 16.80
N GLU A 332 -3.69 -39.06 15.92
CA GLU A 332 -2.92 -37.94 15.33
C GLU A 332 -3.50 -37.43 14.01
N LEU A 333 -3.41 -36.13 13.81
CA LEU A 333 -3.71 -35.45 12.57
C LEU A 333 -2.49 -34.59 12.15
N GLY A 334 -1.55 -35.21 11.40
CA GLY A 334 -0.37 -34.55 10.87
C GLY A 334 0.74 -34.26 11.89
N CYS A 335 0.80 -35.02 12.99
CA CYS A 335 1.77 -34.82 14.05
C CYS A 335 2.24 -36.10 14.75
N ALA A 336 2.33 -37.23 14.02
CA ALA A 336 2.67 -38.56 14.51
C ALA A 336 3.83 -38.59 15.53
N ARG A 337 4.92 -37.85 15.25
CA ARG A 337 6.07 -37.75 16.17
C ARG A 337 5.71 -37.08 17.51
N SER A 338 4.88 -36.07 17.51
CA SER A 338 4.48 -35.40 18.75
C SER A 338 3.52 -36.26 19.53
N THR A 339 2.62 -36.97 18.85
CA THR A 339 1.66 -37.90 19.44
C THR A 339 2.39 -39.08 20.07
N SER A 340 3.37 -39.71 19.40
CA SER A 340 4.17 -40.78 19.96
C SER A 340 4.92 -40.36 21.23
N GLU A 341 5.42 -39.14 21.31
CA GLU A 341 6.08 -38.62 22.51
C GLU A 341 5.11 -38.35 23.65
N ILE A 342 3.90 -37.84 23.34
CA ILE A 342 2.83 -37.64 24.35
C ILE A 342 2.38 -38.99 24.90
N ALA A 343 2.18 -39.97 24.02
CA ALA A 343 1.78 -41.32 24.40
C ALA A 343 2.78 -42.01 25.33
N LEU A 344 4.06 -41.92 24.99
CA LEU A 344 5.13 -42.46 25.85
C LEU A 344 5.20 -41.78 27.22
N ASP A 345 5.09 -40.47 27.26
CA ASP A 345 5.14 -39.73 28.52
C ASP A 345 3.86 -40.01 29.34
N LEU A 346 2.69 -40.15 28.69
CA LEU A 346 1.44 -40.58 29.35
C LEU A 346 1.53 -41.99 29.91
N ALA A 347 2.01 -42.94 29.13
CA ALA A 347 2.15 -44.32 29.55
C ALA A 347 3.15 -44.48 30.69
N ARG A 348 4.26 -43.72 30.72
CA ARG A 348 5.19 -43.66 31.87
C ARG A 348 4.52 -43.14 33.15
N GLU A 349 3.70 -42.09 33.00
CA GLU A 349 2.97 -41.53 34.15
C GLU A 349 1.92 -42.52 34.71
N LEU A 350 1.29 -43.31 33.83
CA LEU A 350 0.35 -44.33 34.21
C LEU A 350 1.01 -45.62 34.74
N ALA A 351 2.27 -45.89 34.34
CA ALA A 351 3.03 -47.06 34.81
C ALA A 351 3.30 -47.06 36.32
N ALA A 352 3.20 -45.89 36.96
CA ALA A 352 3.26 -45.80 38.42
C ALA A 352 2.09 -46.48 39.11
N ASP A 353 0.95 -46.69 38.43
CA ASP A 353 -0.27 -47.27 38.97
C ASP A 353 -0.45 -48.78 38.62
N GLY A 354 0.37 -49.30 37.71
CA GLY A 354 0.30 -50.70 37.26
C GLY A 354 0.87 -50.90 35.86
N PRO A 355 0.88 -52.13 35.34
CA PRO A 355 1.40 -52.42 34.01
C PRO A 355 0.64 -51.70 32.90
N VAL A 356 1.38 -51.09 31.97
CA VAL A 356 0.82 -50.32 30.84
C VAL A 356 1.40 -50.82 29.54
N ALA A 357 0.55 -51.07 28.56
CA ALA A 357 0.93 -51.37 27.17
C ALA A 357 0.51 -50.26 26.22
N ILE A 358 1.41 -49.88 25.30
CA ILE A 358 1.12 -48.96 24.20
C ILE A 358 0.84 -49.79 22.95
N ILE A 359 -0.31 -49.56 22.32
CA ILE A 359 -0.68 -50.17 21.04
C ILE A 359 -0.32 -49.20 19.95
N ASP A 360 0.71 -49.56 19.11
CA ASP A 360 1.21 -48.71 18.02
C ASP A 360 0.46 -49.01 16.70
N GLY A 361 -0.44 -48.10 16.33
CA GLY A 361 -1.13 -48.04 15.06
C GLY A 361 -0.69 -46.83 14.18
N LEU A 362 0.48 -46.25 14.45
CA LEU A 362 0.98 -45.15 13.64
C LEU A 362 1.60 -45.65 12.32
N PRO A 363 1.40 -44.90 11.22
CA PRO A 363 2.08 -45.22 9.96
C PRO A 363 3.55 -44.87 10.06
N GLY A 364 4.42 -45.84 10.37
CA GLY A 364 5.85 -45.67 10.40
C GLY A 364 6.52 -45.90 11.77
N PRO A 365 7.85 -45.92 11.85
CA PRO A 365 8.60 -46.44 13.00
C PRO A 365 8.78 -45.46 14.17
N GLN A 366 7.83 -44.55 14.41
CA GLN A 366 7.95 -43.50 15.44
C GLN A 366 8.00 -44.07 16.85
N LEU A 367 7.31 -45.16 17.13
CA LEU A 367 7.32 -45.91 18.39
C LEU A 367 8.20 -47.15 18.27
N ALA A 368 7.96 -48.00 17.26
CA ALA A 368 8.66 -49.25 17.04
C ALA A 368 10.19 -49.10 16.82
N GLY A 369 10.60 -48.03 16.18
CA GLY A 369 12.05 -47.76 15.95
C GLY A 369 12.82 -47.21 17.16
N ARG A 370 12.16 -47.06 18.30
CA ARG A 370 12.76 -46.47 19.50
C ARG A 370 13.40 -47.53 20.39
N ARG A 371 14.63 -47.33 20.81
CA ARG A 371 15.28 -48.22 21.79
C ARG A 371 14.58 -48.05 23.14
N PRO A 372 13.99 -49.12 23.68
CA PRO A 372 13.33 -49.10 25.01
C PRO A 372 14.37 -48.77 26.08
N LYS A 373 13.98 -47.97 27.04
CA LYS A 373 14.77 -47.71 28.27
C LYS A 373 14.24 -48.57 29.39
N PRO A 374 15.08 -48.88 30.38
CA PRO A 374 14.60 -49.57 31.59
C PRO A 374 13.45 -48.78 32.21
N GLY A 375 12.28 -49.45 32.42
CA GLY A 375 11.07 -48.82 32.93
C GLY A 375 10.17 -48.18 31.87
N ASP A 376 10.46 -48.28 30.57
CA ASP A 376 9.55 -47.87 29.51
C ASP A 376 8.37 -48.90 29.42
N PRO A 377 7.16 -48.40 29.09
CA PRO A 377 6.00 -49.27 28.83
C PRO A 377 6.24 -50.17 27.62
N THR A 378 5.62 -51.32 27.62
CA THR A 378 5.66 -52.27 26.50
C THR A 378 4.96 -51.68 25.28
N VAL A 379 5.65 -51.65 24.13
CA VAL A 379 5.06 -51.21 22.85
C VAL A 379 4.74 -52.43 22.01
N VAL A 380 3.45 -52.55 21.66
CA VAL A 380 2.92 -53.68 20.90
C VAL A 380 2.38 -53.13 19.56
N SER A 381 2.61 -53.83 18.46
CA SER A 381 2.03 -53.42 17.16
C SER A 381 0.49 -53.56 17.19
N GLY A 382 -0.22 -52.74 16.40
CA GLY A 382 -1.67 -52.77 16.31
C GLY A 382 -2.24 -54.17 15.99
N GLU A 383 -1.53 -54.92 15.14
CA GLU A 383 -1.90 -56.32 14.79
C GLU A 383 -1.86 -57.28 16.00
N GLN A 384 -1.03 -57.01 16.99
CA GLN A 384 -0.87 -57.80 18.18
C GLN A 384 -1.67 -57.27 19.39
N ALA A 385 -2.50 -56.27 19.18
CA ALA A 385 -3.29 -55.64 20.25
C ALA A 385 -4.19 -56.62 21.02
N ALA A 386 -4.67 -57.67 20.36
CA ALA A 386 -5.50 -58.73 20.97
C ALA A 386 -4.72 -59.58 21.98
N ALA A 387 -3.40 -59.68 21.88
CA ALA A 387 -2.54 -60.45 22.77
C ALA A 387 -2.22 -59.74 24.09
N VAL A 388 -2.55 -58.43 24.23
CA VAL A 388 -2.31 -57.67 25.46
C VAL A 388 -3.28 -58.10 26.55
N SER A 389 -2.76 -58.42 27.72
CA SER A 389 -3.55 -58.85 28.87
C SER A 389 -4.64 -57.84 29.26
N HIS A 390 -5.82 -58.32 29.65
CA HIS A 390 -6.90 -57.43 30.15
C HIS A 390 -6.53 -56.75 31.47
N GLN A 391 -5.49 -57.22 32.15
CA GLN A 391 -4.99 -56.62 33.41
C GLN A 391 -4.06 -55.44 33.15
N GLU A 392 -3.55 -55.30 31.92
CA GLU A 392 -2.71 -54.19 31.53
C GLU A 392 -3.55 -53.01 31.03
N ARG A 393 -3.21 -51.81 31.52
CA ARG A 393 -3.85 -50.58 31.01
C ARG A 393 -3.36 -50.28 29.60
N ARG A 394 -4.30 -50.14 28.66
CA ARG A 394 -4.00 -49.95 27.26
C ARG A 394 -4.04 -48.48 26.89
N VAL A 395 -3.00 -47.99 26.19
CA VAL A 395 -2.91 -46.68 25.58
C VAL A 395 -2.70 -46.87 24.08
N GLY A 396 -3.72 -46.68 23.28
CA GLY A 396 -3.62 -46.81 21.84
C GLY A 396 -3.05 -45.51 21.18
N VAL A 397 -2.32 -45.69 20.13
CA VAL A 397 -1.85 -44.57 19.32
C VAL A 397 -2.11 -44.87 17.86
N GLY A 398 -2.83 -43.99 17.14
CA GLY A 398 -3.19 -44.21 15.76
C GLY A 398 -3.16 -42.93 14.93
N SER A 399 -3.38 -43.05 13.65
CA SER A 399 -3.43 -41.94 12.71
C SER A 399 -4.80 -41.88 12.05
N VAL A 400 -5.35 -40.69 11.99
CA VAL A 400 -6.53 -40.36 11.19
C VAL A 400 -6.16 -39.26 10.15
N ALA A 401 -4.89 -39.19 9.76
CA ALA A 401 -4.45 -38.31 8.71
C ALA A 401 -5.04 -38.74 7.34
N PRO A 402 -5.14 -37.84 6.36
CA PRO A 402 -5.58 -38.19 5.01
C PRO A 402 -4.76 -39.33 4.43
N GLY A 403 -5.44 -40.38 3.92
CA GLY A 403 -4.79 -41.54 3.32
C GLY A 403 -4.48 -42.70 4.29
N THR A 404 -4.83 -42.61 5.57
CA THR A 404 -4.72 -43.73 6.52
C THR A 404 -6.02 -44.54 6.56
N ALA A 405 -5.89 -45.86 6.79
CA ALA A 405 -7.04 -46.71 7.03
C ALA A 405 -7.61 -46.51 8.45
N TRP A 406 -8.94 -46.49 8.58
CA TRP A 406 -9.64 -46.19 9.83
C TRP A 406 -10.25 -47.43 10.46
N THR A 407 -9.93 -48.60 9.94
CA THR A 407 -10.61 -49.87 10.24
C THR A 407 -10.46 -50.33 11.68
N ASP A 408 -9.37 -49.95 12.36
CA ASP A 408 -9.01 -50.55 13.65
C ASP A 408 -9.00 -49.57 14.83
N LEU A 409 -9.70 -48.42 14.71
CA LEU A 409 -9.68 -47.39 15.76
C LEU A 409 -10.25 -47.88 17.10
N GLN A 410 -11.22 -48.78 17.08
CA GLN A 410 -11.83 -49.37 18.29
C GLN A 410 -10.85 -50.24 19.06
N TYR A 411 -9.91 -50.94 18.37
CA TYR A 411 -8.88 -51.75 19.04
C TYR A 411 -7.83 -50.88 19.75
N LEU A 412 -7.67 -49.62 19.32
CA LEU A 412 -6.78 -48.69 19.93
C LEU A 412 -7.33 -48.11 21.23
N GLY A 413 -8.66 -47.92 21.31
CA GLY A 413 -9.32 -47.46 22.53
C GLY A 413 -10.77 -47.07 22.30
N THR A 414 -11.56 -47.15 23.38
CA THR A 414 -12.98 -46.79 23.38
C THR A 414 -13.24 -45.30 23.56
N ARG A 415 -12.24 -44.54 24.01
CA ARG A 415 -12.26 -43.08 24.16
C ARG A 415 -11.02 -42.50 23.53
N THR A 416 -11.14 -41.32 22.92
CA THR A 416 -10.01 -40.73 22.16
C THR A 416 -9.67 -39.31 22.56
N VAL A 417 -8.38 -38.99 22.49
CA VAL A 417 -7.85 -37.61 22.48
C VAL A 417 -7.29 -37.35 21.10
N LEU A 418 -7.78 -36.32 20.44
CA LEU A 418 -7.28 -35.90 19.13
C LEU A 418 -6.04 -35.03 19.28
N VAL A 419 -4.94 -35.39 18.62
CA VAL A 419 -3.72 -34.59 18.58
C VAL A 419 -3.61 -33.99 17.19
N VAL A 420 -3.88 -32.69 17.10
CA VAL A 420 -4.05 -31.99 15.83
C VAL A 420 -2.98 -30.93 15.61
N ARG A 421 -2.38 -30.93 14.44
CA ARG A 421 -1.48 -29.85 14.05
C ARG A 421 -2.27 -28.72 13.41
N ALA A 422 -2.17 -27.51 13.96
CA ALA A 422 -2.84 -26.33 13.43
C ALA A 422 -2.52 -26.10 11.94
N GLY A 423 -3.57 -25.97 11.11
CA GLY A 423 -3.44 -25.74 9.67
C GLY A 423 -2.95 -26.93 8.84
N HIS A 424 -3.00 -28.16 9.37
CA HIS A 424 -2.62 -29.37 8.62
C HIS A 424 -3.77 -29.91 7.77
N GLY A 425 -4.94 -30.11 8.34
CA GLY A 425 -6.12 -30.60 7.63
C GLY A 425 -7.01 -29.47 7.13
N SER A 426 -7.83 -29.71 6.11
CA SER A 426 -8.92 -28.81 5.71
C SER A 426 -10.09 -28.91 6.71
N ALA A 427 -10.96 -27.89 6.74
CA ALA A 427 -12.17 -27.92 7.56
C ALA A 427 -13.03 -29.13 7.22
N ALA A 428 -13.23 -29.43 5.95
CA ALA A 428 -13.97 -30.59 5.47
C ALA A 428 -13.38 -31.91 6.00
N TRP A 429 -12.04 -32.03 6.06
CA TRP A 429 -11.39 -33.21 6.60
C TRP A 429 -11.60 -33.35 8.10
N LEU A 430 -11.50 -32.28 8.87
CA LEU A 430 -11.77 -32.32 10.31
C LEU A 430 -13.22 -32.72 10.61
N HIS A 431 -14.20 -32.23 9.84
CA HIS A 431 -15.58 -32.66 9.92
C HIS A 431 -15.76 -34.15 9.60
N THR A 432 -15.02 -34.64 8.59
CA THR A 432 -15.06 -36.07 8.26
C THR A 432 -14.54 -36.93 9.41
N VAL A 433 -13.42 -36.51 10.05
CA VAL A 433 -12.86 -37.17 11.24
C VAL A 433 -13.89 -37.20 12.38
N ALA A 434 -14.49 -36.03 12.68
CA ALA A 434 -15.50 -35.94 13.74
C ALA A 434 -16.70 -36.86 13.50
N ARG A 435 -17.22 -36.91 12.27
CA ARG A 435 -18.35 -37.74 11.86
C ARG A 435 -18.01 -39.22 11.97
N GLN A 436 -16.88 -39.64 11.45
CA GLN A 436 -16.44 -41.04 11.50
C GLN A 436 -16.25 -41.57 12.96
N LEU A 437 -15.68 -40.73 13.83
CA LEU A 437 -15.56 -41.08 15.25
C LEU A 437 -16.95 -41.21 15.93
N ALA A 438 -17.86 -40.30 15.57
CA ALA A 438 -19.25 -40.38 16.06
C ALA A 438 -19.97 -41.64 15.54
N ASP A 439 -19.82 -41.99 14.26
CA ASP A 439 -20.41 -43.20 13.64
C ASP A 439 -19.87 -44.47 14.31
N GLN A 440 -18.61 -44.50 14.69
CA GLN A 440 -17.96 -45.58 15.42
C GLN A 440 -18.22 -45.54 16.93
N ARG A 441 -18.99 -44.57 17.40
CA ARG A 441 -19.31 -44.35 18.82
C ARG A 441 -18.06 -44.18 19.72
N ILE A 442 -17.00 -43.61 19.18
CA ILE A 442 -15.77 -43.29 19.93
C ILE A 442 -15.86 -41.84 20.45
N PRO A 443 -16.14 -41.64 21.77
CA PRO A 443 -16.24 -40.30 22.32
C PRO A 443 -14.87 -39.59 22.34
N VAL A 444 -14.84 -38.32 21.91
CA VAL A 444 -13.69 -37.50 21.97
C VAL A 444 -13.60 -36.76 23.29
N ILE A 445 -12.57 -37.05 24.08
CA ILE A 445 -12.30 -36.42 25.39
C ILE A 445 -11.92 -34.95 25.21
N GLY A 446 -11.12 -34.65 24.16
CA GLY A 446 -10.67 -33.31 23.83
C GLY A 446 -9.60 -33.30 22.77
N VAL A 447 -9.18 -32.10 22.41
CA VAL A 447 -8.17 -31.85 21.36
C VAL A 447 -6.91 -31.32 21.99
N VAL A 448 -5.75 -31.88 21.64
CA VAL A 448 -4.41 -31.35 21.91
C VAL A 448 -3.93 -30.67 20.66
N LEU A 449 -3.71 -29.35 20.72
CA LEU A 449 -3.29 -28.55 19.59
C LEU A 449 -1.79 -28.44 19.52
N ILE A 450 -1.20 -28.88 18.42
CA ILE A 450 0.24 -28.78 18.13
C ILE A 450 0.49 -27.59 17.21
N ASP A 451 1.51 -26.80 17.55
CA ASP A 451 1.94 -25.62 16.79
C ASP A 451 0.84 -24.53 16.65
N PRO A 452 0.19 -24.14 17.80
CA PRO A 452 -0.76 -23.03 17.79
C PRO A 452 -0.07 -21.73 17.32
N ASP A 453 -0.85 -20.83 16.75
CA ASP A 453 -0.32 -19.50 16.43
C ASP A 453 -0.21 -18.68 17.73
N PRO A 454 0.94 -18.07 18.02
CA PRO A 454 1.12 -17.24 19.23
C PRO A 454 0.20 -16.02 19.30
N GLY A 455 -0.34 -15.58 18.17
CA GLY A 455 -1.28 -14.46 18.07
C GLY A 455 -2.76 -14.89 18.15
N ASP A 456 -3.03 -16.21 18.22
CA ASP A 456 -4.39 -16.70 18.40
C ASP A 456 -4.85 -16.43 19.85
N ARG A 457 -5.87 -15.61 19.98
CA ARG A 457 -6.53 -15.28 21.25
C ARG A 457 -7.95 -15.83 21.32
N THR A 458 -8.36 -16.70 20.37
CA THR A 458 -9.69 -17.27 20.35
C THR A 458 -9.83 -18.30 21.45
N ASP A 459 -11.04 -18.44 21.99
CA ASP A 459 -11.38 -19.51 22.90
C ASP A 459 -11.49 -20.82 22.11
N GLY A 460 -10.82 -21.85 22.59
CA GLY A 460 -10.88 -23.22 22.04
C GLY A 460 -11.92 -24.09 22.68
N THR A 461 -12.75 -23.56 23.58
CA THR A 461 -13.85 -24.32 24.19
C THR A 461 -15.06 -24.35 23.26
N LEU A 462 -15.74 -25.50 23.22
CA LEU A 462 -17.04 -25.62 22.58
C LEU A 462 -18.10 -25.02 23.50
N TRP A 463 -18.70 -23.92 23.04
CA TRP A 463 -19.86 -23.33 23.64
C TRP A 463 -21.13 -23.97 23.04
N ASP A 464 -21.51 -25.11 23.55
CA ASP A 464 -22.86 -25.64 23.34
C ASP A 464 -23.80 -24.97 24.35
N GLY A 465 -24.25 -23.78 24.03
CA GLY A 465 -25.05 -22.95 24.92
C GLY A 465 -26.36 -23.61 25.42
N LEU A 466 -26.84 -24.64 24.72
CA LEU A 466 -28.02 -25.42 25.16
C LEU A 466 -27.66 -26.67 25.96
N HIS A 467 -26.60 -27.39 25.61
CA HIS A 467 -26.29 -28.67 26.26
C HIS A 467 -25.52 -28.53 27.57
N ILE A 468 -24.77 -27.47 27.78
CA ILE A 468 -24.09 -27.19 29.06
C ILE A 468 -25.08 -26.70 30.10
N ALA A 469 -26.11 -25.94 29.72
CA ALA A 469 -27.18 -25.53 30.61
C ALA A 469 -28.01 -26.73 31.09
N LEU A 470 -28.22 -27.73 30.22
CA LEU A 470 -28.97 -28.96 30.57
C LEU A 470 -28.16 -29.96 31.42
N ARG A 471 -26.83 -30.05 31.27
CA ARG A 471 -25.98 -30.88 32.13
C ARG A 471 -25.74 -30.28 33.51
N GLY A 472 -25.84 -28.96 33.66
CA GLY A 472 -25.72 -28.27 34.94
C GLY A 472 -26.97 -28.29 35.81
N HIS A 473 -28.10 -28.84 35.33
CA HIS A 473 -29.36 -28.92 36.09
C HIS A 473 -29.59 -30.26 36.79
N GLY A 474 -28.65 -31.21 36.68
CA GLY A 474 -28.78 -32.54 37.31
C GLY A 474 -28.31 -32.62 38.76
N GLU A 475 -27.55 -31.66 39.28
CA GLU A 475 -27.09 -31.68 40.67
C GLU A 475 -27.05 -30.26 41.24
N ARG A 476 -28.20 -29.80 41.73
CA ARG A 476 -28.24 -28.72 42.72
C ARG A 476 -28.53 -29.32 44.09
N PRO A 477 -27.58 -29.31 45.04
CA PRO A 477 -27.97 -29.40 46.43
C PRO A 477 -28.68 -28.12 46.81
N ALA A 478 -29.89 -28.26 47.29
CA ALA A 478 -30.62 -27.20 47.94
C ALA A 478 -29.78 -26.67 49.10
N LEU A 479 -29.50 -25.34 49.11
CA LEU A 479 -29.42 -24.63 50.38
C LEU A 479 -29.21 -23.11 50.22
N ARG A 480 -30.13 -22.44 50.86
CA ARG A 480 -30.07 -21.13 51.50
C ARG A 480 -30.49 -19.89 50.74
N GLN A 481 -31.73 -19.55 51.02
CA GLN A 481 -32.23 -18.16 51.08
C GLN A 481 -31.33 -17.31 51.97
N GLY A 482 -30.92 -16.16 51.45
CA GLY A 482 -30.32 -15.08 52.17
C GLY A 482 -30.70 -13.75 51.51
N MET A 483 -31.58 -13.00 52.19
CA MET A 483 -32.00 -11.62 51.89
C MET A 483 -30.82 -10.71 51.77
N GLY A 484 -30.85 -9.72 50.85
CA GLY A 484 -29.99 -8.57 50.95
C GLY A 484 -29.85 -7.69 49.71
N GLN A 485 -30.68 -6.67 49.65
CA GLN A 485 -30.40 -5.32 49.17
C GLN A 485 -30.26 -5.01 47.68
N LEU A 486 -31.28 -4.34 47.24
CA LEU A 486 -31.37 -3.43 46.11
C LEU A 486 -30.16 -2.44 46.06
N ARG A 487 -29.43 -2.45 44.99
CA ARG A 487 -28.53 -1.34 44.66
C ARG A 487 -28.89 -0.83 43.28
N THR A 488 -29.52 0.31 43.24
CA THR A 488 -29.83 1.10 42.08
C THR A 488 -28.52 1.59 41.45
N GLU A 489 -28.18 1.11 40.28
CA GLU A 489 -27.11 1.68 39.43
C GLU A 489 -27.69 2.74 38.48
N ARG A 490 -27.15 3.94 38.58
CA ARG A 490 -27.39 5.08 37.69
C ARG A 490 -26.75 4.77 36.31
N PRO A 491 -27.41 5.10 35.19
CA PRO A 491 -26.78 5.02 33.88
C PRO A 491 -25.74 6.16 33.69
N PRO A 492 -24.64 5.89 32.92
CA PRO A 492 -23.60 6.90 32.67
C PRO A 492 -24.08 8.01 31.73
N MET A 493 -23.81 9.24 32.13
CA MET A 493 -24.14 10.49 31.45
C MET A 493 -23.20 10.83 30.28
N TRP A 494 -23.34 10.19 29.13
CA TRP A 494 -22.65 10.66 27.90
C TRP A 494 -23.49 10.59 26.62
N ALA A 495 -24.77 10.37 26.72
CA ALA A 495 -25.68 10.37 25.57
C ALA A 495 -26.59 11.60 25.63
N ALA A 496 -26.11 12.76 25.23
CA ALA A 496 -26.88 13.89 24.67
C ALA A 496 -25.98 15.09 24.41
N ARG A 497 -25.56 15.27 23.16
CA ARG A 497 -25.44 16.60 22.53
C ARG A 497 -25.26 16.40 21.02
N VAL A 498 -26.37 16.48 20.33
CA VAL A 498 -26.48 16.88 18.92
C VAL A 498 -26.58 18.40 18.94
N PRO A 499 -25.77 19.18 18.24
CA PRO A 499 -26.10 20.58 17.95
C PRO A 499 -26.87 20.63 16.63
N ASP A 500 -28.06 21.20 16.71
CA ASP A 500 -28.84 21.74 15.61
C ASP A 500 -28.00 22.75 14.83
N SER A 501 -27.94 22.56 13.53
CA SER A 501 -27.51 23.55 12.57
C SER A 501 -28.76 24.03 11.83
N ASP A 502 -29.21 25.24 12.14
CA ASP A 502 -30.03 26.03 11.21
C ASP A 502 -29.77 27.53 11.41
N GLN A 503 -29.76 28.20 10.25
CA GLN A 503 -29.90 29.66 10.03
C GLN A 503 -28.59 30.48 10.14
N GLU A 504 -28.24 31.36 9.24
CA GLU A 504 -28.84 32.10 8.11
C GLU A 504 -27.73 32.92 7.44
N ALA A 505 -27.79 32.99 6.17
CA ALA A 505 -27.82 34.13 5.23
C ALA A 505 -27.17 35.45 5.69
N ARG A 506 -26.10 35.85 5.06
CA ARG A 506 -25.99 37.09 4.26
C ARG A 506 -24.64 37.15 3.54
#